data_3977c1ec5fd678ac060fbecf9163e691
#
_entry.id   3977c1ec5fd678ac060fbecf9163e691
#
_cell.length_a   1.000
_cell.length_b   1.000
_cell.length_c   1.000
_cell.angle_alpha   90.00
_cell.angle_beta   90.00
_cell.angle_gamma   90.00
#
_symmetry.space_group_name_H-M   'P 1'
#
loop_
_entity.id
_entity.type
_entity.pdbx_description
1 polymer ?
#
loop_
_entity_poly.entity_id
_entity_poly.type
_entity_poly.pdbx_seq_one_letter_code
_entity_poly.pdbx_strand_id
1 'polypeptide(L)'
;MQKLGERQITIDCDVLQADGGTRCASITGGMVALEDAIRKLLADGTLAENPIVHKVAAVSVGVCDGTPTLDLDYAHDSTAEVDLNVVMTDDGRYVELQGTAEHNPFTEESLDALRALARRGLRQIFAKIR
;
A
#
# COMPACT_ATOMS: atom_id res chain seq x y z
N MET A 1 -5.27 -1.26 18.24
CA MET A 1 -5.82 -2.62 18.36
C MET A 1 -6.13 -2.97 19.80
N GLN A 2 -7.36 -2.72 20.20
CA GLN A 2 -7.78 -2.96 21.60
C GLN A 2 -7.78 -4.45 21.96
N LYS A 3 -8.08 -5.30 21.00
CA LYS A 3 -8.15 -6.77 21.22
C LYS A 3 -6.77 -7.41 21.40
N LEU A 4 -5.71 -6.69 21.13
CA LEU A 4 -4.34 -7.15 21.35
C LEU A 4 -3.97 -7.11 22.84
N GLY A 5 -4.68 -6.30 23.63
CA GLY A 5 -4.39 -6.10 25.05
C GLY A 5 -3.12 -5.31 25.25
N GLU A 6 -2.29 -5.74 26.20
CA GLU A 6 -1.04 -5.06 26.53
C GLU A 6 0.13 -5.48 25.61
N ARG A 7 -0.13 -6.41 24.68
CA ARG A 7 0.90 -6.88 23.76
C ARG A 7 1.20 -5.82 22.70
N GLN A 8 2.43 -5.81 22.26
CA GLN A 8 2.89 -4.91 21.20
C GLN A 8 3.48 -5.74 20.06
N ILE A 9 3.16 -5.36 18.83
CA ILE A 9 3.74 -5.95 17.64
C ILE A 9 4.52 -4.86 16.92
N THR A 10 5.81 -5.12 16.69
CA THR A 10 6.69 -4.20 15.97
C THR A 10 7.01 -4.80 14.61
N ILE A 11 6.87 -3.99 13.56
CA ILE A 11 7.16 -4.39 12.19
C ILE A 11 8.40 -3.64 11.72
N ASP A 12 9.45 -4.41 11.40
CA ASP A 12 10.66 -3.89 10.78
C ASP A 12 10.70 -4.28 9.31
N CYS A 13 10.92 -3.30 8.45
CA CYS A 13 11.04 -3.52 7.02
C CYS A 13 12.50 -3.33 6.60
N ASP A 14 13.16 -4.45 6.29
CA ASP A 14 14.56 -4.46 5.89
C ASP A 14 14.65 -4.55 4.36
N VAL A 15 15.23 -3.52 3.75
CA VAL A 15 15.31 -3.43 2.29
C VAL A 15 16.58 -4.11 1.81
N LEU A 16 16.44 -5.28 1.20
CA LEU A 16 17.57 -6.03 0.63
C LEU A 16 17.94 -5.51 -0.75
N GLN A 17 16.97 -5.09 -1.53
CA GLN A 17 17.18 -4.51 -2.86
C GLN A 17 16.06 -3.50 -3.11
N ALA A 18 16.43 -2.25 -3.38
CA ALA A 18 15.49 -1.19 -3.64
C ALA A 18 15.24 -1.04 -5.15
N ASP A 19 13.96 -0.90 -5.50
CA ASP A 19 13.48 -0.51 -6.81
C ASP A 19 12.32 0.46 -6.57
N GLY A 20 11.70 1.00 -7.61
CA GLY A 20 10.56 1.90 -7.42
C GLY A 20 9.46 1.27 -6.57
N GLY A 21 8.78 2.10 -5.77
CA GLY A 21 7.67 1.63 -4.93
C GLY A 21 8.08 0.93 -3.64
N THR A 22 9.31 1.12 -3.17
CA THR A 22 9.83 0.48 -1.94
C THR A 22 8.92 0.76 -0.73
N ARG A 23 8.47 2.01 -0.54
CA ARG A 23 7.61 2.36 0.57
C ARG A 23 6.26 1.64 0.50
N CYS A 24 5.67 1.57 -0.69
CA CYS A 24 4.39 0.87 -0.89
C CYS A 24 4.54 -0.63 -0.68
N ALA A 25 5.60 -1.23 -1.18
CA ALA A 25 5.91 -2.64 -0.96
C ALA A 25 6.10 -2.93 0.53
N SER A 26 6.77 -2.04 1.27
CA SER A 26 6.99 -2.17 2.71
C SER A 26 5.67 -2.13 3.48
N ILE A 27 4.76 -1.23 3.11
CA ILE A 27 3.45 -1.11 3.77
C ILE A 27 2.62 -2.39 3.54
N THR A 28 2.54 -2.85 2.30
CA THR A 28 1.78 -4.04 1.95
C THR A 28 2.41 -5.30 2.57
N GLY A 29 3.72 -5.43 2.48
CA GLY A 29 4.46 -6.53 3.09
C GLY A 29 4.33 -6.56 4.60
N GLY A 30 4.37 -5.39 5.24
CA GLY A 30 4.15 -5.25 6.67
C GLY A 30 2.76 -5.73 7.09
N MET A 31 1.74 -5.44 6.28
CA MET A 31 0.38 -5.93 6.54
C MET A 31 0.30 -7.44 6.47
N VAL A 32 0.93 -8.05 5.47
CA VAL A 32 0.98 -9.52 5.35
C VAL A 32 1.69 -10.14 6.55
N ALA A 33 2.81 -9.56 6.97
CA ALA A 33 3.55 -10.04 8.13
C ALA A 33 2.72 -9.93 9.41
N LEU A 34 1.98 -8.83 9.58
CA LEU A 34 1.09 -8.64 10.72
C LEU A 34 -0.01 -9.69 10.74
N GLU A 35 -0.63 -9.96 9.58
CA GLU A 35 -1.66 -10.99 9.49
C GLU A 35 -1.13 -12.37 9.87
N ASP A 36 0.05 -12.72 9.41
CA ASP A 36 0.68 -14.00 9.74
C ASP A 36 0.97 -14.11 11.23
N ALA A 37 1.48 -13.04 11.85
CA ALA A 37 1.74 -12.99 13.29
C ALA A 37 0.44 -13.16 14.09
N ILE A 38 -0.62 -12.46 13.71
CA ILE A 38 -1.91 -12.55 14.39
C ILE A 38 -2.52 -13.94 14.22
N ARG A 39 -2.42 -14.52 13.03
CA ARG A 39 -2.93 -15.87 12.76
C ARG A 39 -2.22 -16.89 13.66
N LYS A 40 -0.92 -16.75 13.84
CA LYS A 40 -0.14 -17.61 14.72
C LYS A 40 -0.57 -17.49 16.17
N LEU A 41 -0.81 -16.26 16.65
CA LEU A 41 -1.27 -16.01 18.02
C LEU A 41 -2.68 -16.56 18.26
N LEU A 42 -3.53 -16.51 17.25
CA LEU A 42 -4.87 -17.10 17.33
C LEU A 42 -4.79 -18.64 17.36
N ALA A 43 -3.90 -19.21 16.56
CA ALA A 43 -3.76 -20.67 16.48
C ALA A 43 -3.23 -21.28 17.78
N ASP A 44 -2.34 -20.59 18.48
CA ASP A 44 -1.77 -21.10 19.75
C ASP A 44 -2.59 -20.70 20.98
N GLY A 45 -3.72 -20.00 20.79
CA GLY A 45 -4.61 -19.62 21.87
C GLY A 45 -4.19 -18.36 22.63
N THR A 46 -3.13 -17.68 22.24
CA THR A 46 -2.68 -16.45 22.90
C THR A 46 -3.70 -15.33 22.74
N LEU A 47 -4.35 -15.25 21.58
CA LEU A 47 -5.44 -14.30 21.32
C LEU A 47 -6.74 -15.07 21.12
N ALA A 48 -7.83 -14.54 21.69
CA ALA A 48 -9.17 -15.11 21.54
C ALA A 48 -9.85 -14.63 20.26
N GLU A 49 -9.57 -13.41 19.85
CA GLU A 49 -10.20 -12.78 18.69
C GLU A 49 -9.15 -12.08 17.83
N ASN A 50 -9.45 -11.95 16.53
CA ASN A 50 -8.59 -11.23 15.61
C ASN A 50 -8.68 -9.72 15.89
N PRO A 51 -7.57 -9.05 16.29
CA PRO A 51 -7.59 -7.62 16.58
C PRO A 51 -7.53 -6.74 15.32
N ILE A 52 -7.31 -7.31 14.15
CA ILE A 52 -7.24 -6.56 12.90
C ILE A 52 -8.66 -6.17 12.48
N VAL A 53 -8.92 -4.85 12.46
CA VAL A 53 -10.22 -4.32 12.04
C VAL A 53 -10.27 -4.14 10.54
N HIS A 54 -9.21 -3.54 9.97
CA HIS A 54 -9.08 -3.31 8.53
C HIS A 54 -7.67 -3.66 8.08
N LYS A 55 -7.59 -4.17 6.86
CA LYS A 55 -6.30 -4.39 6.20
C LYS A 55 -5.94 -3.14 5.42
N VAL A 56 -4.66 -2.88 5.27
CA VAL A 56 -4.15 -1.77 4.46
C VAL A 56 -3.19 -2.29 3.41
N ALA A 57 -3.16 -1.61 2.29
CA ALA A 57 -2.19 -1.86 1.24
C ALA A 57 -1.87 -0.56 0.52
N ALA A 58 -0.77 -0.53 -0.17
CA ALA A 58 -0.28 0.65 -0.85
C ALA A 58 0.19 0.32 -2.26
N VAL A 59 -0.02 1.28 -3.17
CA VAL A 59 0.52 1.21 -4.53
C VAL A 59 1.07 2.57 -4.94
N SER A 60 2.01 2.56 -5.88
CA SER A 60 2.47 3.74 -6.59
C SER A 60 1.86 3.76 -7.98
N VAL A 61 1.31 4.89 -8.36
CA VAL A 61 0.84 5.12 -9.73
C VAL A 61 1.43 6.43 -10.22
N GLY A 62 1.56 6.58 -11.52
CA GLY A 62 2.09 7.80 -12.07
C GLY A 62 1.86 7.91 -13.56
N VAL A 63 2.30 9.02 -14.13
CA VAL A 63 2.24 9.26 -15.56
C VAL A 63 3.66 9.17 -16.11
N CYS A 64 3.90 8.19 -16.96
CA CYS A 64 5.17 7.99 -17.64
C CYS A 64 4.93 8.11 -19.15
N ASP A 65 5.62 9.07 -19.80
CA ASP A 65 5.46 9.35 -21.23
C ASP A 65 3.99 9.56 -21.61
N GLY A 66 3.26 10.31 -20.77
CA GLY A 66 1.84 10.60 -21.00
C GLY A 66 0.88 9.45 -20.71
N THR A 67 1.36 8.30 -20.24
CA THR A 67 0.55 7.13 -19.98
C THR A 67 0.46 6.84 -18.49
N PRO A 68 -0.77 6.70 -17.91
CA PRO A 68 -0.92 6.26 -16.52
C PRO A 68 -0.32 4.87 -16.32
N THR A 69 0.51 4.72 -15.31
CA THR A 69 1.26 3.49 -15.04
C THR A 69 1.08 3.09 -13.58
N LEU A 70 0.77 1.82 -13.35
CA LEU A 70 0.63 1.23 -12.03
C LEU A 70 1.94 0.58 -11.61
N ASP A 71 2.25 0.65 -10.31
CA ASP A 71 3.43 0.03 -9.71
C ASP A 71 4.73 0.50 -10.38
N LEU A 72 5.06 1.77 -10.15
CA LEU A 72 6.25 2.38 -10.71
C LEU A 72 7.51 1.67 -10.22
N ASP A 73 8.31 1.13 -11.15
CA ASP A 73 9.65 0.65 -10.83
C ASP A 73 10.63 1.83 -10.81
N TYR A 74 11.90 1.57 -10.49
CA TYR A 74 12.89 2.63 -10.37
C TYR A 74 13.06 3.42 -11.68
N ALA A 75 13.07 2.74 -12.82
CA ALA A 75 13.22 3.40 -14.12
C ALA A 75 12.03 4.30 -14.43
N HIS A 76 10.81 3.82 -14.18
CA HIS A 76 9.59 4.62 -14.39
C HIS A 76 9.46 5.72 -13.35
N ASP A 77 9.80 5.46 -12.09
CA ASP A 77 9.72 6.43 -11.01
C ASP A 77 10.66 7.62 -11.27
N SER A 78 11.86 7.37 -11.78
CA SER A 78 12.83 8.42 -12.06
C SER A 78 12.43 9.29 -13.25
N THR A 79 11.58 8.81 -14.15
CA THR A 79 11.12 9.55 -15.34
C THR A 79 9.65 9.96 -15.27
N ALA A 80 8.97 9.61 -14.21
CA ALA A 80 7.54 9.91 -14.07
C ALA A 80 7.29 11.42 -14.02
N GLU A 81 6.32 11.89 -14.79
CA GLU A 81 5.87 13.27 -14.76
C GLU A 81 5.02 13.57 -13.54
N VAL A 82 4.27 12.57 -13.08
CA VAL A 82 3.46 12.62 -11.86
C VAL A 82 3.70 11.32 -11.10
N ASP A 83 3.88 11.45 -9.80
CA ASP A 83 4.09 10.31 -8.91
C ASP A 83 3.09 10.40 -7.78
N LEU A 84 2.26 9.37 -7.63
CA LEU A 84 1.19 9.31 -6.64
C LEU A 84 1.30 8.03 -5.83
N ASN A 85 1.38 8.18 -4.51
CA ASN A 85 1.34 7.06 -3.58
C ASN A 85 -0.03 7.00 -2.92
N VAL A 86 -0.65 5.83 -2.95
CA VAL A 86 -2.00 5.63 -2.42
C VAL A 86 -1.99 4.49 -1.43
N VAL A 87 -2.43 4.77 -0.21
CA VAL A 87 -2.63 3.77 0.84
C VAL A 87 -4.11 3.73 1.16
N MET A 88 -4.72 2.56 1.05
CA MET A 88 -6.14 2.38 1.28
C MET A 88 -6.43 1.20 2.21
N THR A 89 -7.59 1.26 2.85
CA THR A 89 -8.13 0.13 3.59
C THR A 89 -8.87 -0.83 2.64
N ASP A 90 -9.09 -2.05 3.12
CA ASP A 90 -9.81 -3.07 2.34
C ASP A 90 -11.29 -2.73 2.12
N ASP A 91 -11.84 -1.79 2.89
CA ASP A 91 -13.23 -1.30 2.70
C ASP A 91 -13.31 -0.07 1.79
N GLY A 92 -12.20 0.31 1.15
CA GLY A 92 -12.18 1.35 0.13
C GLY A 92 -11.97 2.77 0.63
N ARG A 93 -11.48 2.95 1.85
CA ARG A 93 -11.17 4.27 2.40
C ARG A 93 -9.70 4.59 2.25
N TYR A 94 -9.37 5.86 2.15
CA TYR A 94 -7.99 6.32 2.02
C TYR A 94 -7.35 6.49 3.39
N VAL A 95 -6.13 5.97 3.54
CA VAL A 95 -5.26 6.26 4.68
C VAL A 95 -4.30 7.38 4.31
N GLU A 96 -3.78 7.33 3.08
CA GLU A 96 -2.86 8.34 2.59
C GLU A 96 -3.05 8.51 1.09
N LEU A 97 -2.96 9.74 0.65
CA LEU A 97 -2.95 10.10 -0.77
C LEU A 97 -1.91 11.20 -0.92
N GLN A 98 -0.78 10.87 -1.53
CA GLN A 98 0.33 11.79 -1.72
C GLN A 98 0.71 11.83 -3.19
N GLY A 99 0.75 13.02 -3.76
CA GLY A 99 1.08 13.19 -5.16
C GLY A 99 2.02 14.36 -5.39
N THR A 100 2.90 14.22 -6.37
CA THR A 100 3.85 15.25 -6.77
C THR A 100 3.94 15.30 -8.29
N ALA A 101 3.85 16.50 -8.84
CA ALA A 101 4.13 16.78 -10.24
C ALA A 101 5.57 17.26 -10.35
N GLU A 102 6.37 16.60 -11.20
CA GLU A 102 7.79 16.93 -11.32
C GLU A 102 8.04 18.19 -12.14
N HIS A 103 7.28 18.39 -13.20
CA HIS A 103 7.49 19.52 -14.11
C HIS A 103 6.26 20.40 -14.27
N ASN A 104 5.14 19.83 -14.65
CA ASN A 104 3.90 20.55 -14.87
C ASN A 104 2.82 20.05 -13.92
N PRO A 105 1.97 20.95 -13.40
CA PRO A 105 0.84 20.53 -12.57
C PRO A 105 -0.05 19.54 -13.32
N PHE A 106 -0.68 18.62 -12.58
CA PHE A 106 -1.62 17.68 -13.16
C PHE A 106 -3.05 18.10 -12.87
N THR A 107 -3.97 17.71 -13.77
CA THR A 107 -5.38 18.08 -13.70
C THR A 107 -6.15 17.16 -12.78
N GLU A 108 -7.37 17.57 -12.39
CA GLU A 108 -8.28 16.68 -11.66
C GLU A 108 -8.60 15.42 -12.46
N GLU A 109 -8.72 15.56 -13.80
CA GLU A 109 -8.96 14.40 -14.66
C GLU A 109 -7.83 13.39 -14.58
N SER A 110 -6.57 13.86 -14.59
CA SER A 110 -5.40 13.01 -14.41
C SER A 110 -5.41 12.36 -13.04
N LEU A 111 -5.73 13.12 -11.98
CA LEU A 111 -5.82 12.58 -10.63
C LEU A 111 -6.89 11.49 -10.53
N ASP A 112 -8.06 11.72 -11.12
CA ASP A 112 -9.15 10.75 -11.11
C ASP A 112 -8.76 9.46 -11.82
N ALA A 113 -8.07 9.57 -12.96
CA ALA A 113 -7.57 8.41 -13.70
C ALA A 113 -6.55 7.62 -12.87
N LEU A 114 -5.63 8.32 -12.20
CA LEU A 114 -4.61 7.69 -11.36
C LEU A 114 -5.24 7.03 -10.14
N ARG A 115 -6.22 7.67 -9.51
CA ARG A 115 -6.94 7.07 -8.38
C ARG A 115 -7.70 5.81 -8.80
N ALA A 116 -8.34 5.83 -9.95
CA ALA A 116 -9.05 4.66 -10.46
C ALA A 116 -8.09 3.50 -10.72
N LEU A 117 -6.93 3.79 -11.29
CA LEU A 117 -5.89 2.80 -11.54
C LEU A 117 -5.35 2.24 -10.21
N ALA A 118 -5.09 3.10 -9.22
CA ALA A 118 -4.63 2.69 -7.90
C ALA A 118 -5.64 1.78 -7.21
N ARG A 119 -6.92 2.12 -7.25
CA ARG A 119 -7.98 1.30 -6.66
C ARG A 119 -8.05 -0.09 -7.29
N ARG A 120 -7.88 -0.16 -8.60
CA ARG A 120 -7.88 -1.44 -9.32
C ARG A 120 -6.70 -2.30 -8.86
N GLY A 121 -5.51 -1.70 -8.77
CA GLY A 121 -4.32 -2.39 -8.30
C GLY A 121 -4.46 -2.87 -6.85
N LEU A 122 -5.01 -2.03 -5.99
CA LEU A 122 -5.23 -2.38 -4.58
C LEU A 122 -6.24 -3.50 -4.41
N ARG A 123 -7.30 -3.52 -5.20
CA ARG A 123 -8.26 -4.65 -5.20
C ARG A 123 -7.57 -5.97 -5.53
N GLN A 124 -6.67 -5.96 -6.50
CA GLN A 124 -5.90 -7.14 -6.87
C GLN A 124 -4.99 -7.59 -5.72
N ILE A 125 -4.34 -6.64 -5.03
CA ILE A 125 -3.48 -6.94 -3.88
C ILE A 125 -4.31 -7.55 -2.75
N PHE A 126 -5.42 -6.94 -2.37
CA PHE A 126 -6.28 -7.45 -1.31
C PHE A 126 -6.82 -8.84 -1.62
N ALA A 127 -7.09 -9.13 -2.89
CA ALA A 127 -7.53 -10.46 -3.29
C ALA A 127 -6.43 -11.52 -3.10
N LYS A 128 -5.17 -11.13 -3.28
CA LYS A 128 -4.03 -12.05 -3.18
C LYS A 128 -3.56 -12.30 -1.75
N ILE A 129 -3.73 -11.34 -0.85
CA ILE A 129 -3.22 -11.45 0.52
C ILE A 129 -4.22 -12.04 1.50
N ARG A 130 -5.34 -12.52 1.04
CA ARG A 130 -6.34 -13.19 1.89
C ARG A 130 -5.93 -14.60 2.27
#